data_974a47f6cd35bfb81350f2ef42cd3f7b
#
_entry.id   974a47f6cd35bfb81350f2ef42cd3f7b
#
_cell.length_a   1.000
_cell.length_b   1.000
_cell.length_c   1.000
_cell.angle_alpha   90.00
_cell.angle_beta   90.00
_cell.angle_gamma   90.00
#
_symmetry.space_group_name_H-M   'P 1'
#
loop_
_entity.id
_entity.type
_entity.pdbx_description
1 polymer ?
#
loop_
_entity_poly.entity_id
_entity_poly.type
_entity_poly.pdbx_seq_one_letter_code
_entity_poly.pdbx_strand_id
1 'polypeptide(L)'
;MNDTEDKIKVAYKESKNIYDDVLTANSFWSKAYNKFAWGMKDEDYVLTLLSFIPNDFNSKMLDVPVGTAVFTANKYKTIKNADITALDYSTDMLSQAEKRFEHMGISNIKCVQGDVSNLPFEADNFDLVLSMNGFHAFPSKENAFKETARVLKKGGIFCGCFYISGERKTTDFIVNKFLMPKGWFTPPFYTKDEVSQIMNKLYTKVEVYNIKSIVYFRCVK
;
A
#
# COMPACT_ATOMS: atom_id res chain seq x y z
N MET A 1 14.92 15.69 -12.33
CA MET A 1 13.86 14.67 -12.44
C MET A 1 14.57 13.35 -12.63
N ASN A 2 14.26 12.36 -11.83
CA ASN A 2 15.01 11.11 -11.77
C ASN A 2 14.40 10.11 -12.79
N ASP A 3 15.23 9.50 -13.63
CA ASP A 3 14.84 8.51 -14.68
C ASP A 3 13.95 7.37 -14.12
N THR A 4 14.09 7.05 -12.83
CA THR A 4 13.29 6.04 -12.13
C THR A 4 11.86 6.51 -11.87
N GLU A 5 11.65 7.78 -11.53
CA GLU A 5 10.33 8.35 -11.25
C GLU A 5 9.48 8.46 -12.52
N ASP A 6 10.11 8.83 -13.63
CA ASP A 6 9.43 8.89 -14.93
C ASP A 6 9.04 7.50 -15.44
N LYS A 7 9.89 6.49 -15.21
CA LYS A 7 9.57 5.08 -15.54
C LYS A 7 8.38 4.56 -14.74
N ILE A 8 8.29 4.89 -13.46
CA ILE A 8 7.16 4.51 -12.61
C ILE A 8 5.87 5.14 -13.12
N LYS A 9 5.86 6.45 -13.43
CA LYS A 9 4.69 7.14 -14.01
C LYS A 9 4.22 6.52 -15.33
N VAL A 10 5.16 6.21 -16.22
CA VAL A 10 4.84 5.59 -17.52
C VAL A 10 4.27 4.19 -17.31
N ALA A 11 4.87 3.38 -16.42
CA ALA A 11 4.40 2.03 -16.11
C ALA A 11 2.95 2.01 -15.61
N TYR A 12 2.58 2.92 -14.71
CA TYR A 12 1.21 3.03 -14.21
C TYR A 12 0.23 3.55 -15.28
N LYS A 13 0.66 4.44 -16.16
CA LYS A 13 -0.16 4.96 -17.25
C LYS A 13 -0.49 3.89 -18.29
N GLU A 14 0.48 3.06 -18.65
CA GLU A 14 0.29 1.97 -19.63
C GLU A 14 -0.53 0.80 -19.06
N SER A 15 -0.47 0.56 -17.75
CA SER A 15 -1.18 -0.54 -17.09
C SER A 15 -2.60 -0.20 -16.62
N LYS A 16 -3.09 1.00 -16.90
CA LYS A 16 -4.33 1.59 -16.37
C LYS A 16 -5.57 0.68 -16.42
N ASN A 17 -5.77 -0.08 -17.51
CA ASN A 17 -6.91 -0.98 -17.67
C ASN A 17 -6.64 -2.43 -17.22
N ILE A 18 -5.37 -2.78 -17.02
CA ILE A 18 -4.93 -4.14 -16.68
C ILE A 18 -4.71 -4.26 -15.17
N TYR A 19 -4.38 -3.15 -14.51
CA TYR A 19 -3.95 -3.11 -13.12
C TYR A 19 -5.03 -3.63 -12.17
N ASP A 20 -6.25 -3.08 -12.27
CA ASP A 20 -7.38 -3.52 -11.43
C ASP A 20 -7.78 -4.97 -11.71
N ASP A 21 -7.78 -5.43 -12.97
CA ASP A 21 -8.11 -6.81 -13.34
C ASP A 21 -7.06 -7.79 -12.79
N VAL A 22 -5.78 -7.46 -12.87
CA VAL A 22 -4.70 -8.28 -12.31
C VAL A 22 -4.77 -8.31 -10.79
N LEU A 23 -5.05 -7.19 -10.14
CA LEU A 23 -5.11 -7.10 -8.68
C LEU A 23 -6.38 -7.76 -8.10
N THR A 24 -7.53 -7.63 -8.76
CA THR A 24 -8.80 -8.17 -8.26
C THR A 24 -9.08 -9.59 -8.73
N ALA A 25 -8.22 -10.16 -9.58
CA ALA A 25 -8.38 -11.50 -10.14
C ALA A 25 -9.78 -11.73 -10.77
N ASN A 26 -10.34 -10.72 -11.43
CA ASN A 26 -11.67 -10.80 -12.03
C ASN A 26 -11.73 -11.76 -13.23
N SER A 27 -10.61 -12.02 -13.91
CA SER A 27 -10.53 -12.98 -14.99
C SER A 27 -9.93 -14.33 -14.51
N PHE A 28 -10.22 -15.40 -15.24
CA PHE A 28 -9.62 -16.72 -14.98
C PHE A 28 -8.09 -16.67 -15.04
N TRP A 29 -7.55 -15.92 -15.99
CA TRP A 29 -6.11 -15.76 -16.17
C TRP A 29 -5.45 -14.95 -15.04
N SER A 30 -6.11 -13.91 -14.56
CA SER A 30 -5.58 -13.14 -13.41
C SER A 30 -5.62 -13.96 -12.12
N LYS A 31 -6.65 -14.78 -11.90
CA LYS A 31 -6.70 -15.75 -10.77
C LYS A 31 -5.57 -16.78 -10.85
N ALA A 32 -5.33 -17.34 -12.04
CA ALA A 32 -4.25 -18.29 -12.25
C ALA A 32 -2.87 -17.64 -12.04
N TYR A 33 -2.68 -16.41 -12.53
CA TYR A 33 -1.47 -15.62 -12.34
C TYR A 33 -1.23 -15.31 -10.85
N ASN A 34 -2.23 -14.81 -10.15
CA ASN A 34 -2.13 -14.49 -8.73
C ASN A 34 -1.84 -15.73 -7.89
N LYS A 35 -2.52 -16.85 -8.15
CA LYS A 35 -2.23 -18.13 -7.48
C LYS A 35 -0.82 -18.62 -7.77
N PHE A 36 -0.34 -18.50 -8.99
CA PHE A 36 1.01 -18.94 -9.36
C PHE A 36 2.09 -17.98 -8.83
N ALA A 37 1.94 -16.68 -9.06
CA ALA A 37 2.89 -15.66 -8.67
C ALA A 37 2.97 -15.48 -7.15
N TRP A 38 1.82 -15.34 -6.49
CA TRP A 38 1.74 -15.04 -5.06
C TRP A 38 1.41 -16.25 -4.20
N GLY A 39 0.79 -17.28 -4.81
CA GLY A 39 0.41 -18.53 -4.14
C GLY A 39 -0.67 -18.35 -3.07
N MET A 40 -1.45 -17.27 -3.11
CA MET A 40 -2.52 -16.95 -2.17
C MET A 40 -3.87 -16.99 -2.86
N LYS A 41 -4.95 -17.16 -2.08
CA LYS A 41 -6.31 -16.85 -2.52
C LYS A 41 -6.54 -15.36 -2.30
N ASP A 42 -7.06 -14.69 -3.33
CA ASP A 42 -7.07 -13.21 -3.42
C ASP A 42 -7.83 -12.49 -2.31
N GLU A 43 -8.82 -13.11 -1.70
CA GLU A 43 -9.69 -12.46 -0.71
C GLU A 43 -9.07 -12.41 0.70
N ASP A 44 -8.29 -13.43 1.08
CA ASP A 44 -7.84 -13.59 2.46
C ASP A 44 -6.86 -12.50 2.91
N TYR A 45 -5.98 -12.01 2.03
CA TYR A 45 -4.96 -11.04 2.42
C TYR A 45 -5.53 -9.62 2.60
N VAL A 46 -6.50 -9.23 1.75
CA VAL A 46 -7.16 -7.92 1.85
C VAL A 46 -7.97 -7.83 3.12
N LEU A 47 -8.77 -8.86 3.42
CA LEU A 47 -9.58 -8.92 4.64
C LEU A 47 -8.71 -8.89 5.89
N THR A 48 -7.61 -9.63 5.90
CA THR A 48 -6.66 -9.62 7.01
C THR A 48 -6.10 -8.22 7.27
N LEU A 49 -5.66 -7.52 6.22
CA LEU A 49 -5.12 -6.17 6.37
C LEU A 49 -6.18 -5.17 6.82
N LEU A 50 -7.35 -5.19 6.19
CA LEU A 50 -8.43 -4.25 6.49
C LEU A 50 -9.05 -4.48 7.90
N SER A 51 -8.85 -5.66 8.49
CA SER A 51 -9.22 -5.93 9.89
C SER A 51 -8.41 -5.13 10.91
N PHE A 52 -7.23 -4.62 10.52
CA PHE A 52 -6.45 -3.70 11.37
C PHE A 52 -7.10 -2.33 11.54
N ILE A 53 -8.06 -1.96 10.68
CA ILE A 53 -8.84 -0.75 10.81
C ILE A 53 -10.13 -1.09 11.55
N PRO A 54 -10.36 -0.57 12.78
CA PRO A 54 -11.61 -0.82 13.51
C PRO A 54 -12.85 -0.41 12.71
N ASN A 55 -13.97 -1.11 12.90
CA ASN A 55 -15.21 -0.77 12.19
C ASN A 55 -15.85 0.54 12.67
N ASP A 56 -15.56 0.93 13.89
CA ASP A 56 -15.97 2.19 14.55
C ASP A 56 -14.89 3.28 14.47
N PHE A 57 -13.89 3.11 13.62
CA PHE A 57 -12.83 4.11 13.45
C PHE A 57 -13.41 5.46 13.01
N ASN A 58 -13.12 6.51 13.78
CA ASN A 58 -13.73 7.84 13.65
C ASN A 58 -12.71 8.98 13.78
N SER A 59 -11.45 8.70 13.55
CA SER A 59 -10.33 9.63 13.71
C SER A 59 -9.66 9.91 12.35
N LYS A 60 -8.51 10.58 12.37
CA LYS A 60 -7.77 10.91 11.14
C LYS A 60 -6.95 9.75 10.63
N MET A 61 -7.09 9.44 9.34
CA MET A 61 -6.38 8.36 8.67
C MET A 61 -5.69 8.84 7.40
N LEU A 62 -4.48 8.34 7.17
CA LEU A 62 -3.77 8.45 5.88
C LEU A 62 -3.70 7.09 5.22
N ASP A 63 -4.11 7.01 3.95
CA ASP A 63 -3.87 5.86 3.05
C ASP A 63 -2.81 6.25 2.03
N VAL A 64 -1.66 5.56 2.02
CA VAL A 64 -0.52 5.87 1.15
C VAL A 64 0.29 4.63 0.75
N PRO A 65 0.37 4.32 -0.56
CA PRO A 65 -0.35 4.91 -1.67
C PRO A 65 -1.77 4.35 -1.76
N VAL A 66 -2.73 5.21 -2.07
CA VAL A 66 -4.13 4.77 -2.21
C VAL A 66 -4.36 3.97 -3.50
N GLY A 67 -3.53 4.17 -4.53
CA GLY A 67 -3.72 3.56 -5.83
C GLY A 67 -5.09 3.92 -6.42
N THR A 68 -5.79 2.92 -6.95
CA THR A 68 -7.17 3.05 -7.46
C THR A 68 -8.23 2.87 -6.37
N ALA A 69 -7.84 2.67 -5.12
CA ALA A 69 -8.70 2.33 -3.98
C ALA A 69 -9.56 1.05 -4.15
N VAL A 70 -9.19 0.17 -5.08
CA VAL A 70 -9.97 -1.04 -5.41
C VAL A 70 -10.17 -1.96 -4.20
N PHE A 71 -9.21 -2.01 -3.29
CA PHE A 71 -9.28 -2.84 -2.08
C PHE A 71 -9.86 -2.12 -0.87
N THR A 72 -9.65 -0.81 -0.76
CA THR A 72 -9.92 -0.05 0.46
C THR A 72 -11.28 0.65 0.46
N ALA A 73 -11.84 0.97 -0.71
CA ALA A 73 -13.08 1.74 -0.83
C ALA A 73 -14.28 1.12 -0.07
N ASN A 74 -14.43 -0.22 -0.11
CA ASN A 74 -15.49 -0.90 0.62
C ASN A 74 -15.37 -0.70 2.14
N LYS A 75 -14.15 -0.72 2.69
CA LYS A 75 -13.89 -0.44 4.09
C LYS A 75 -14.21 1.03 4.42
N TYR A 76 -13.81 1.97 3.58
CA TYR A 76 -14.04 3.40 3.80
C TYR A 76 -15.54 3.75 3.82
N LYS A 77 -16.35 3.05 3.01
CA LYS A 77 -17.81 3.17 3.05
C LYS A 77 -18.41 2.80 4.42
N THR A 78 -17.74 1.97 5.21
CA THR A 78 -18.23 1.53 6.53
C THR A 78 -17.81 2.46 7.67
N ILE A 79 -16.71 3.19 7.54
CA ILE A 79 -16.15 4.10 8.56
C ILE A 79 -16.49 5.56 8.27
N LYS A 80 -17.77 5.89 8.18
CA LYS A 80 -18.30 7.18 7.70
C LYS A 80 -17.87 8.40 8.53
N ASN A 81 -17.47 8.18 9.78
CA ASN A 81 -17.06 9.25 10.71
C ASN A 81 -15.54 9.48 10.72
N ALA A 82 -14.76 8.70 9.97
CA ALA A 82 -13.33 8.91 9.82
C ALA A 82 -13.05 10.12 8.93
N ASP A 83 -11.96 10.83 9.20
CA ASP A 83 -11.38 11.86 8.32
C ASP A 83 -10.22 11.21 7.53
N ILE A 84 -10.48 10.86 6.28
CA ILE A 84 -9.56 10.06 5.47
C ILE A 84 -8.83 10.96 4.48
N THR A 85 -7.50 10.90 4.50
CA THR A 85 -6.64 11.46 3.45
C THR A 85 -6.08 10.31 2.62
N ALA A 86 -6.35 10.33 1.31
CA ALA A 86 -5.86 9.35 0.34
C ALA A 86 -4.75 10.00 -0.50
N LEU A 87 -3.51 9.52 -0.36
CA LEU A 87 -2.38 10.08 -1.06
C LEU A 87 -1.83 9.09 -2.09
N ASP A 88 -1.52 9.60 -3.28
CA ASP A 88 -0.77 8.87 -4.29
C ASP A 88 0.15 9.81 -5.08
N TYR A 89 1.24 9.27 -5.60
CA TYR A 89 2.14 10.01 -6.47
C TYR A 89 1.56 10.20 -7.88
N SER A 90 0.79 9.23 -8.35
CA SER A 90 0.18 9.18 -9.68
C SER A 90 -1.17 9.88 -9.69
N THR A 91 -1.27 10.96 -10.47
CA THR A 91 -2.55 11.65 -10.74
C THR A 91 -3.57 10.75 -11.41
N ASP A 92 -3.12 9.80 -12.25
CA ASP A 92 -4.00 8.83 -12.90
C ASP A 92 -4.64 7.86 -11.90
N MET A 93 -3.86 7.39 -10.90
CA MET A 93 -4.39 6.54 -9.83
C MET A 93 -5.37 7.31 -8.95
N LEU A 94 -5.02 8.54 -8.54
CA LEU A 94 -5.92 9.40 -7.77
C LEU A 94 -7.24 9.66 -8.50
N SER A 95 -7.19 9.98 -9.80
CA SER A 95 -8.42 10.19 -10.60
C SER A 95 -9.32 8.97 -10.63
N GLN A 96 -8.77 7.76 -10.63
CA GLN A 96 -9.56 6.53 -10.55
C GLN A 96 -10.13 6.30 -9.15
N ALA A 97 -9.33 6.58 -8.10
CA ALA A 97 -9.79 6.52 -6.73
C ALA A 97 -10.95 7.49 -6.47
N GLU A 98 -10.82 8.75 -6.90
CA GLU A 98 -11.86 9.79 -6.79
C GLU A 98 -13.17 9.36 -7.44
N LYS A 99 -13.12 8.88 -8.69
CA LYS A 99 -14.32 8.36 -9.40
C LYS A 99 -14.95 7.19 -8.65
N ARG A 100 -14.14 6.31 -8.06
CA ARG A 100 -14.63 5.18 -7.26
C ARG A 100 -15.31 5.67 -5.98
N PHE A 101 -14.73 6.63 -5.27
CA PHE A 101 -15.31 7.20 -4.07
C PHE A 101 -16.63 7.92 -4.37
N GLU A 102 -16.67 8.72 -5.43
CA GLU A 102 -17.88 9.39 -5.89
C GLU A 102 -19.00 8.37 -6.24
N HIS A 103 -18.69 7.36 -7.06
CA HIS A 103 -19.64 6.31 -7.43
C HIS A 103 -20.19 5.54 -6.23
N MET A 104 -19.36 5.34 -5.19
CA MET A 104 -19.74 4.64 -3.96
C MET A 104 -20.40 5.53 -2.91
N GLY A 105 -20.48 6.84 -3.15
CA GLY A 105 -21.02 7.82 -2.20
C GLY A 105 -20.15 8.00 -0.94
N ILE A 106 -18.83 7.89 -1.07
CA ILE A 106 -17.87 8.10 0.02
C ILE A 106 -17.45 9.58 -0.01
N SER A 107 -17.88 10.35 0.98
CA SER A 107 -17.67 11.81 1.04
C SER A 107 -16.67 12.26 2.12
N ASN A 108 -16.27 11.38 3.01
CA ASN A 108 -15.37 11.65 4.13
C ASN A 108 -13.89 11.37 3.78
N ILE A 109 -13.54 11.54 2.51
CA ILE A 109 -12.20 11.29 2.00
C ILE A 109 -11.70 12.45 1.12
N LYS A 110 -10.43 12.83 1.31
CA LYS A 110 -9.74 13.84 0.53
C LYS A 110 -8.58 13.21 -0.22
N CYS A 111 -8.54 13.36 -1.54
CA CYS A 111 -7.42 12.93 -2.37
C CYS A 111 -6.34 14.02 -2.43
N VAL A 112 -5.08 13.60 -2.31
CA VAL A 112 -3.90 14.49 -2.29
C VAL A 112 -2.81 13.85 -3.15
N GLN A 113 -2.30 14.59 -4.14
CA GLN A 113 -1.10 14.17 -4.85
C GLN A 113 0.13 14.47 -4.00
N GLY A 114 1.02 13.47 -3.84
CA GLY A 114 2.24 13.67 -3.06
C GLY A 114 3.20 12.49 -3.13
N ASP A 115 4.40 12.73 -2.63
CA ASP A 115 5.45 11.72 -2.50
C ASP A 115 5.48 11.22 -1.05
N VAL A 116 5.38 9.90 -0.87
CA VAL A 116 5.46 9.27 0.45
C VAL A 116 6.83 9.49 1.13
N SER A 117 7.87 9.72 0.36
CA SER A 117 9.21 10.01 0.89
C SER A 117 9.38 11.46 1.41
N ASN A 118 8.39 12.32 1.16
CA ASN A 118 8.32 13.71 1.62
C ASN A 118 6.85 14.12 1.76
N LEU A 119 6.17 13.62 2.80
CA LEU A 119 4.74 13.82 3.00
C LEU A 119 4.41 15.28 3.32
N PRO A 120 3.45 15.91 2.60
CA PRO A 120 3.08 17.31 2.79
C PRO A 120 2.17 17.53 4.02
N PHE A 121 2.47 16.88 5.12
CA PHE A 121 1.71 16.95 6.36
C PHE A 121 2.63 17.24 7.54
N GLU A 122 2.08 17.90 8.55
CA GLU A 122 2.77 18.11 9.83
C GLU A 122 3.05 16.78 10.56
N ALA A 123 4.01 16.80 11.46
CA ALA A 123 4.26 15.68 12.35
C ALA A 123 3.04 15.43 13.27
N ASP A 124 2.86 14.20 13.72
CA ASP A 124 1.81 13.81 14.67
C ASP A 124 0.39 14.23 14.24
N ASN A 125 0.07 14.09 12.96
CA ASN A 125 -1.21 14.53 12.37
C ASN A 125 -2.26 13.40 12.32
N PHE A 126 -1.84 12.15 12.07
CA PHE A 126 -2.75 11.02 11.82
C PHE A 126 -2.79 10.04 12.99
N ASP A 127 -3.97 9.51 13.26
CA ASP A 127 -4.19 8.46 14.26
C ASP A 127 -3.93 7.05 13.68
N LEU A 128 -4.09 6.91 12.35
CA LEU A 128 -3.78 5.68 11.61
C LEU A 128 -3.13 6.03 10.27
N VAL A 129 -2.07 5.31 9.92
CA VAL A 129 -1.49 5.30 8.56
C VAL A 129 -1.61 3.88 8.01
N LEU A 130 -2.23 3.76 6.84
CA LEU A 130 -2.32 2.52 6.07
C LEU A 130 -1.36 2.59 4.88
N SER A 131 -0.61 1.52 4.64
CA SER A 131 0.15 1.38 3.39
C SER A 131 -0.06 -0.02 2.81
N MET A 132 -0.86 -0.09 1.76
CA MET A 132 -1.18 -1.35 1.10
C MET A 132 -0.45 -1.45 -0.23
N ASN A 133 0.42 -2.45 -0.38
CA ASN A 133 1.17 -2.74 -1.59
C ASN A 133 2.05 -1.56 -2.11
N GLY A 134 2.50 -0.67 -1.22
CA GLY A 134 3.29 0.50 -1.60
C GLY A 134 4.80 0.28 -1.54
N PHE A 135 5.31 -0.22 -0.43
CA PHE A 135 6.74 -0.21 -0.12
C PHE A 135 7.63 -0.97 -1.12
N HIS A 136 7.11 -1.99 -1.80
CA HIS A 136 7.90 -2.66 -2.84
C HIS A 136 8.08 -1.80 -4.11
N ALA A 137 7.26 -0.76 -4.29
CA ALA A 137 7.32 0.14 -5.44
C ALA A 137 8.05 1.46 -5.15
N PHE A 138 8.14 1.90 -3.89
CA PHE A 138 8.73 3.18 -3.55
C PHE A 138 10.24 3.25 -3.87
N PRO A 139 10.71 4.31 -4.55
CA PRO A 139 12.15 4.50 -4.81
C PRO A 139 12.94 4.75 -3.53
N SER A 140 12.41 5.56 -2.61
CA SER A 140 13.06 5.96 -1.36
C SER A 140 12.34 5.36 -0.15
N LYS A 141 12.48 4.03 0.03
CA LYS A 141 11.77 3.27 1.08
C LYS A 141 12.14 3.72 2.49
N GLU A 142 13.43 4.03 2.73
CA GLU A 142 13.88 4.47 4.06
C GLU A 142 13.22 5.80 4.47
N ASN A 143 13.11 6.74 3.52
CA ASN A 143 12.43 8.00 3.77
C ASN A 143 10.93 7.78 3.94
N ALA A 144 10.31 6.90 3.15
CA ALA A 144 8.90 6.54 3.31
C ALA A 144 8.59 5.98 4.71
N PHE A 145 9.45 5.10 5.26
CA PHE A 145 9.30 4.62 6.65
C PHE A 145 9.44 5.75 7.68
N LYS A 146 10.41 6.66 7.49
CA LYS A 146 10.59 7.81 8.39
C LYS A 146 9.41 8.78 8.33
N GLU A 147 8.92 9.08 7.14
CA GLU A 147 7.81 10.00 6.93
C GLU A 147 6.49 9.45 7.46
N THR A 148 6.19 8.16 7.22
CA THR A 148 4.99 7.52 7.79
C THR A 148 5.03 7.51 9.32
N ALA A 149 6.21 7.31 9.93
CA ALA A 149 6.38 7.42 11.36
C ALA A 149 6.27 8.89 11.84
N ARG A 150 6.81 9.87 11.11
CA ARG A 150 6.76 11.28 11.46
C ARG A 150 5.34 11.82 11.55
N VAL A 151 4.53 11.55 10.53
CA VAL A 151 3.16 12.06 10.46
C VAL A 151 2.17 11.34 11.37
N LEU A 152 2.54 10.16 11.90
CA LEU A 152 1.72 9.39 12.82
C LEU A 152 1.84 9.97 14.24
N LYS A 153 0.71 10.12 14.94
CA LYS A 153 0.65 10.55 16.35
C LYS A 153 1.28 9.50 17.28
N LYS A 154 1.74 9.93 18.45
CA LYS A 154 2.09 9.02 19.54
C LYS A 154 0.87 8.16 19.92
N GLY A 155 1.06 6.85 20.01
CA GLY A 155 -0.02 5.89 20.22
C GLY A 155 -0.80 5.55 18.94
N GLY A 156 -0.54 6.23 17.83
CA GLY A 156 -1.16 5.95 16.53
C GLY A 156 -0.68 4.64 15.93
N ILE A 157 -1.45 4.12 14.97
CA ILE A 157 -1.24 2.82 14.33
C ILE A 157 -0.70 3.00 12.92
N PHE A 158 0.42 2.37 12.61
CA PHE A 158 0.89 2.14 11.24
C PHE A 158 0.65 0.68 10.88
N CYS A 159 -0.14 0.44 9.84
CA CYS A 159 -0.40 -0.92 9.36
C CYS A 159 -0.28 -1.00 7.84
N GLY A 160 0.02 -2.20 7.35
CA GLY A 160 0.19 -2.37 5.92
C GLY A 160 0.62 -3.76 5.51
N CYS A 161 0.81 -3.91 4.19
CA CYS A 161 1.39 -5.09 3.59
C CYS A 161 2.16 -4.73 2.32
N PHE A 162 3.18 -5.51 2.00
CA PHE A 162 3.91 -5.40 0.74
C PHE A 162 4.74 -6.65 0.47
N TYR A 163 5.24 -6.77 -0.77
CA TYR A 163 6.12 -7.87 -1.16
C TYR A 163 7.47 -7.80 -0.46
N ILE A 164 7.92 -8.96 0.03
CA ILE A 164 9.27 -9.21 0.55
C ILE A 164 9.96 -10.31 -0.25
N SER A 165 11.27 -10.22 -0.36
CA SER A 165 12.12 -11.21 -1.03
C SER A 165 12.56 -12.33 -0.08
N GLY A 166 12.99 -13.46 -0.68
CA GLY A 166 13.58 -14.57 0.07
C GLY A 166 12.60 -15.64 0.53
N GLU A 167 11.29 -15.39 0.50
CA GLU A 167 10.28 -16.32 1.00
C GLU A 167 9.88 -17.41 -0.03
N ARG A 168 9.81 -17.04 -1.33
CA ARG A 168 9.47 -17.96 -2.41
C ARG A 168 10.29 -17.67 -3.65
N LYS A 169 11.15 -18.61 -4.06
CA LYS A 169 12.00 -18.50 -5.25
C LYS A 169 11.21 -18.23 -6.54
N THR A 170 10.00 -18.82 -6.68
CA THR A 170 9.12 -18.60 -7.84
C THR A 170 8.60 -17.18 -7.89
N THR A 171 8.17 -16.61 -6.76
CA THR A 171 7.71 -15.21 -6.66
C THR A 171 8.86 -14.26 -6.95
N ASP A 172 10.03 -14.48 -6.33
CA ASP A 172 11.22 -13.65 -6.54
C ASP A 172 11.66 -13.66 -8.02
N PHE A 173 11.60 -14.83 -8.68
CA PHE A 173 11.88 -14.94 -10.10
C PHE A 173 10.90 -14.11 -10.95
N ILE A 174 9.58 -14.20 -10.65
CA ILE A 174 8.55 -13.45 -11.38
C ILE A 174 8.75 -11.94 -11.16
N VAL A 175 8.99 -11.50 -9.93
CA VAL A 175 9.25 -10.10 -9.59
C VAL A 175 10.46 -9.59 -10.38
N ASN A 176 11.58 -10.26 -10.30
CA ASN A 176 12.82 -9.82 -10.95
C ASN A 176 12.75 -9.87 -12.48
N LYS A 177 12.11 -10.89 -13.05
CA LYS A 177 12.09 -11.10 -14.51
C LYS A 177 11.00 -10.31 -15.23
N PHE A 178 9.84 -10.09 -14.58
CA PHE A 178 8.66 -9.57 -15.26
C PHE A 178 8.12 -8.26 -14.65
N LEU A 179 8.12 -8.12 -13.32
CA LEU A 179 7.47 -6.97 -12.69
C LEU A 179 8.41 -5.78 -12.49
N MET A 180 9.66 -6.03 -12.10
CA MET A 180 10.68 -5.00 -11.97
C MET A 180 10.99 -4.30 -13.31
N PRO A 181 11.16 -5.00 -14.44
CA PRO A 181 11.38 -4.34 -15.73
C PRO A 181 10.21 -3.46 -16.19
N LYS A 182 8.99 -3.72 -15.71
CA LYS A 182 7.79 -2.89 -15.97
C LYS A 182 7.71 -1.66 -15.06
N GLY A 183 8.62 -1.47 -14.12
CA GLY A 183 8.59 -0.37 -13.17
C GLY A 183 7.56 -0.49 -12.04
N TRP A 184 6.92 -1.66 -11.87
CA TRP A 184 5.94 -1.88 -10.79
C TRP A 184 6.61 -2.19 -9.45
N PHE A 185 7.86 -2.64 -9.50
CA PHE A 185 8.67 -3.02 -8.36
C PHE A 185 10.03 -2.34 -8.45
N THR A 186 10.48 -1.73 -7.38
CA THR A 186 11.74 -0.98 -7.31
C THR A 186 12.66 -1.60 -6.26
N PRO A 187 13.88 -2.04 -6.61
CA PRO A 187 14.84 -2.54 -5.63
C PRO A 187 15.40 -1.41 -4.74
N PRO A 188 16.03 -1.72 -3.58
CA PRO A 188 16.20 -3.05 -3.01
C PRO A 188 14.89 -3.62 -2.44
N PHE A 189 14.76 -4.94 -2.43
CA PHE A 189 13.64 -5.63 -1.78
C PHE A 189 14.09 -6.13 -0.41
N TYR A 190 13.29 -5.86 0.59
CA TYR A 190 13.56 -6.28 1.97
C TYR A 190 13.16 -7.73 2.20
N THR A 191 13.87 -8.38 3.11
CA THR A 191 13.44 -9.61 3.78
C THR A 191 12.53 -9.27 4.96
N LYS A 192 11.83 -10.26 5.51
CA LYS A 192 11.00 -10.08 6.71
C LYS A 192 11.81 -9.55 7.91
N ASP A 193 13.02 -10.07 8.11
CA ASP A 193 13.88 -9.69 9.24
C ASP A 193 14.33 -8.22 9.12
N GLU A 194 14.68 -7.77 7.91
CA GLU A 194 15.02 -6.36 7.67
C GLU A 194 13.83 -5.43 7.93
N VAL A 195 12.61 -5.82 7.48
CA VAL A 195 11.38 -5.08 7.81
C VAL A 195 11.18 -5.00 9.32
N SER A 196 11.30 -6.12 10.02
CA SER A 196 11.17 -6.16 11.48
C SER A 196 12.19 -5.26 12.18
N GLN A 197 13.45 -5.26 11.72
CA GLN A 197 14.50 -4.40 12.27
C GLN A 197 14.21 -2.92 12.04
N ILE A 198 13.72 -2.53 10.87
CA ILE A 198 13.34 -1.15 10.55
C ILE A 198 12.19 -0.70 11.45
N MET A 199 11.13 -1.52 11.55
CA MET A 199 9.95 -1.21 12.36
C MET A 199 10.30 -1.07 13.85
N ASN A 200 11.13 -1.95 14.40
CA ASN A 200 11.55 -1.88 15.80
C ASN A 200 12.39 -0.64 16.14
N LYS A 201 13.00 0.03 15.15
CA LYS A 201 13.70 1.30 15.38
C LYS A 201 12.75 2.51 15.42
N LEU A 202 11.57 2.41 14.83
CA LEU A 202 10.64 3.52 14.62
C LEU A 202 9.40 3.46 15.53
N TYR A 203 9.05 2.27 16.01
CA TYR A 203 7.79 2.03 16.72
C TYR A 203 8.00 1.33 18.05
N THR A 204 7.09 1.57 19.00
CA THR A 204 7.16 1.02 20.36
C THR A 204 6.60 -0.40 20.50
N LYS A 205 5.59 -0.73 19.65
CA LYS A 205 5.03 -2.08 19.55
C LYS A 205 5.02 -2.47 18.08
N VAL A 206 5.54 -3.66 17.78
CA VAL A 206 5.74 -4.13 16.42
C VAL A 206 5.24 -5.55 16.27
N GLU A 207 4.25 -5.74 15.42
CA GLU A 207 3.74 -7.03 14.98
C GLU A 207 4.08 -7.16 13.50
N VAL A 208 4.94 -8.13 13.15
CA VAL A 208 5.34 -8.42 11.76
C VAL A 208 5.25 -9.91 11.52
N TYR A 209 4.48 -10.29 10.54
CA TYR A 209 4.41 -11.67 10.05
C TYR A 209 4.27 -11.69 8.53
N ASN A 210 4.47 -12.81 7.92
CA ASN A 210 4.28 -12.95 6.48
C ASN A 210 3.39 -14.15 6.13
N ILE A 211 2.67 -14.01 5.05
CA ILE A 211 2.02 -15.12 4.35
C ILE A 211 2.72 -15.20 2.99
N LYS A 212 3.57 -16.23 2.83
CA LYS A 212 4.43 -16.37 1.64
C LYS A 212 5.29 -15.12 1.43
N SER A 213 5.30 -14.52 0.24
CA SER A 213 6.11 -13.34 -0.08
C SER A 213 5.42 -12.00 0.21
N ILE A 214 4.35 -11.99 0.99
CA ILE A 214 3.72 -10.74 1.46
C ILE A 214 3.91 -10.63 2.96
N VAL A 215 4.59 -9.56 3.39
CA VAL A 215 4.68 -9.18 4.79
C VAL A 215 3.45 -8.37 5.19
N TYR A 216 2.97 -8.60 6.40
CA TYR A 216 1.95 -7.81 7.09
C TYR A 216 2.58 -7.21 8.34
N PHE A 217 2.21 -6.01 8.64
CA PHE A 217 2.68 -5.35 9.85
C PHE A 217 1.59 -4.50 10.47
N ARG A 218 1.65 -4.42 11.79
CA ARG A 218 0.88 -3.50 12.63
C ARG A 218 1.80 -2.98 13.72
N CYS A 219 2.03 -1.68 13.71
CA CYS A 219 2.95 -1.01 14.61
C CYS A 219 2.26 0.10 15.38
N VAL A 220 2.69 0.39 16.60
CA VAL A 220 2.23 1.53 17.41
C VAL A 220 3.41 2.45 17.67
N LYS A 221 3.25 3.76 17.40
CA LYS A 221 4.29 4.77 17.64
C LYS A 221 4.44 5.13 19.12
#